data_e0e5d7fe2e23402478fd96c251f3d2ae
#
_entry.id   e0e5d7fe2e23402478fd96c251f3d2ae
#
_cell.length_a   1.000
_cell.length_b   1.000
_cell.length_c   1.000
_cell.angle_alpha   90.00
_cell.angle_beta   90.00
_cell.angle_gamma   90.00
#
_symmetry.space_group_name_H-M   'P 1'
#
loop_
_entity.id
_entity.type
_entity.pdbx_description
1 polymer ?
#
loop_
_entity_poly.entity_id
_entity_poly.type
_entity_poly.pdbx_seq_one_letter_code
_entity_poly.pdbx_strand_id
1 'polypeptide(L)'
;HFTDSVLAECDRRGLTRREITLHVGAGTFQPVKSETIGDHEMHTEFISVSRSLLVELMEGDKPVVAVGTTSVRTLESLYYIGVILHENPDATEEELRVGQWLPYECQSTLSTRDALAEIVAYLDRHNTDVYIGSTQIKIAPSFRFHIISGMITNFHQPQSTLLLLVSA
;
A
#
# COMPACT_ATOMS: atom_id res chain seq x y z
N HIS A 1 -2.87 17.96 -11.08
CA HIS A 1 -3.25 18.29 -9.69
C HIS A 1 -4.76 18.19 -9.51
N PHE A 2 -5.19 17.72 -8.34
CA PHE A 2 -6.59 17.71 -7.95
C PHE A 2 -6.95 19.11 -7.45
N THR A 3 -7.59 19.90 -8.32
CA THR A 3 -8.17 21.20 -7.96
C THR A 3 -9.55 21.00 -7.36
N ASP A 4 -10.08 22.00 -6.68
CA ASP A 4 -11.44 21.96 -6.10
C ASP A 4 -12.49 21.64 -7.17
N SER A 5 -12.31 22.15 -8.40
CA SER A 5 -13.20 21.85 -9.51
C SER A 5 -13.17 20.39 -9.95
N VAL A 6 -11.97 19.77 -9.97
CA VAL A 6 -11.81 18.33 -10.26
C VAL A 6 -12.42 17.48 -9.16
N LEU A 7 -12.21 17.84 -7.90
CA LEU A 7 -12.79 17.16 -6.75
C LEU A 7 -14.32 17.24 -6.76
N ALA A 8 -14.87 18.41 -7.04
CA ALA A 8 -16.32 18.61 -7.18
C ALA A 8 -16.91 17.78 -8.34
N GLU A 9 -16.20 17.66 -9.46
CA GLU A 9 -16.62 16.81 -10.57
C GLU A 9 -16.57 15.31 -10.21
N CYS A 10 -15.57 14.86 -9.45
CA CYS A 10 -15.52 13.51 -8.91
C CYS A 10 -16.76 13.22 -8.05
N ASP A 11 -17.09 14.13 -7.14
CA ASP A 11 -18.27 14.00 -6.28
C ASP A 11 -19.57 13.96 -7.09
N ARG A 12 -19.69 14.82 -8.10
CA ARG A 12 -20.86 14.86 -9.01
C ARG A 12 -21.02 13.54 -9.78
N ARG A 13 -19.93 12.88 -10.11
CA ARG A 13 -19.93 11.56 -10.77
C ARG A 13 -20.09 10.39 -9.80
N GLY A 14 -20.24 10.64 -8.51
CA GLY A 14 -20.42 9.60 -7.51
C GLY A 14 -19.13 8.80 -7.19
N LEU A 15 -17.95 9.38 -7.48
CA LEU A 15 -16.69 8.79 -7.09
C LEU A 15 -16.45 9.02 -5.59
N THR A 16 -16.30 7.94 -4.86
CA THR A 16 -16.03 8.01 -3.43
C THR A 16 -14.55 8.26 -3.18
N ARG A 17 -14.24 9.29 -2.36
CA ARG A 17 -12.87 9.61 -1.96
C ARG A 17 -12.61 9.12 -0.55
N ARG A 18 -11.42 8.56 -0.34
CA ARG A 18 -10.93 8.10 0.96
C ARG A 18 -9.50 8.56 1.16
N GLU A 19 -9.11 8.67 2.41
CA GLU A 19 -7.80 9.16 2.81
C GLU A 19 -7.06 8.08 3.61
N ILE A 20 -5.76 8.01 3.38
CA ILE A 20 -4.81 7.25 4.19
C ILE A 20 -3.75 8.21 4.69
N THR A 21 -3.22 7.96 5.87
CA THR A 21 -2.16 8.79 6.43
C THR A 21 -0.81 8.11 6.25
N LEU A 22 0.13 8.90 5.80
CA LEU A 22 1.50 8.49 5.51
C LEU A 22 2.48 9.43 6.20
N HIS A 23 3.46 8.86 6.87
CA HIS A 23 4.59 9.60 7.39
C HIS A 23 5.80 9.34 6.50
N VAL A 24 6.05 10.28 5.58
CA VAL A 24 7.13 10.20 4.60
C VAL A 24 8.41 10.73 5.23
N GLY A 25 9.42 9.88 5.37
CA GLY A 25 10.74 10.28 5.84
C GLY A 25 11.53 11.10 4.81
N ALA A 26 12.50 11.88 5.24
CA ALA A 26 13.37 12.72 4.39
C ALA A 26 14.15 11.93 3.31
N GLY A 27 14.22 10.62 3.42
CA GLY A 27 14.90 9.74 2.47
C GLY A 27 14.07 9.31 1.25
N THR A 28 12.76 9.56 1.21
CA THR A 28 11.83 9.01 0.20
C THR A 28 12.12 9.45 -1.24
N PHE A 29 12.83 10.55 -1.42
CA PHE A 29 13.15 11.13 -2.74
C PHE A 29 14.63 11.07 -3.10
N GLN A 30 15.41 10.20 -2.47
CA GLN A 30 16.82 10.07 -2.83
C GLN A 30 16.96 9.34 -4.18
N PRO A 31 17.82 9.85 -5.08
CA PRO A 31 18.11 9.16 -6.33
C PRO A 31 18.78 7.80 -6.07
N VAL A 32 18.52 6.85 -6.95
CA VAL A 32 19.19 5.53 -6.92
C VAL A 32 20.71 5.74 -7.05
N LYS A 33 21.44 5.33 -6.02
CA LYS A 33 22.91 5.42 -5.98
C LYS A 33 23.59 4.07 -6.29
N SER A 34 22.81 2.99 -6.35
CA SER A 34 23.32 1.65 -6.63
C SER A 34 23.38 1.36 -8.13
N GLU A 35 24.37 0.60 -8.57
CA GLU A 35 24.52 0.18 -9.98
C GLU A 35 23.43 -0.81 -10.39
N THR A 36 22.84 -1.53 -9.43
CA THR A 36 21.76 -2.47 -9.68
C THR A 36 20.51 -2.09 -8.89
N ILE A 37 19.35 -2.34 -9.47
CA ILE A 37 18.04 -2.11 -8.85
C ILE A 37 17.86 -2.98 -7.59
N GLY A 38 18.50 -4.17 -7.58
CA GLY A 38 18.47 -5.10 -6.47
C GLY A 38 19.08 -4.55 -5.20
N ASP A 39 20.17 -3.83 -5.32
CA ASP A 39 20.97 -3.32 -4.20
C ASP A 39 20.44 -2.00 -3.61
N HIS A 40 19.43 -1.40 -4.26
CA HIS A 40 18.83 -0.18 -3.74
C HIS A 40 17.87 -0.52 -2.59
N GLU A 41 18.22 -0.08 -1.40
CA GLU A 41 17.38 -0.23 -0.22
C GLU A 41 16.22 0.78 -0.25
N MET A 42 15.00 0.27 -0.13
CA MET A 42 13.80 1.10 -0.05
C MET A 42 13.66 1.69 1.36
N HIS A 43 13.28 2.95 1.41
CA HIS A 43 13.00 3.60 2.69
C HIS A 43 11.78 2.99 3.38
N THR A 44 11.87 2.95 4.70
CA THR A 44 10.71 2.62 5.54
C THR A 44 9.74 3.79 5.54
N GLU A 45 8.50 3.52 5.22
CA GLU A 45 7.38 4.46 5.34
C GLU A 45 6.42 3.96 6.42
N PHE A 46 6.01 4.86 7.31
CA PHE A 46 4.99 4.56 8.31
C PHE A 46 3.61 4.82 7.71
N ILE A 47 2.73 3.87 7.90
CA ILE A 47 1.38 3.88 7.33
C ILE A 47 0.34 3.86 8.44
N SER A 48 -0.76 4.57 8.21
CA SER A 48 -1.91 4.57 9.10
C SER A 48 -3.19 4.48 8.27
N VAL A 49 -3.97 3.43 8.54
CA VAL A 49 -5.18 3.10 7.78
C VAL A 49 -6.32 2.81 8.74
N SER A 50 -7.46 3.48 8.56
CA SER A 50 -8.61 3.29 9.42
C SER A 50 -9.28 1.92 9.19
N ARG A 51 -9.83 1.37 10.27
CA ARG A 51 -10.64 0.14 10.22
C ARG A 51 -11.82 0.26 9.23
N SER A 52 -12.46 1.43 9.21
CA SER A 52 -13.58 1.67 8.29
C SER A 52 -13.17 1.57 6.82
N LEU A 53 -11.98 2.06 6.46
CA LEU A 53 -11.46 1.91 5.10
C LEU A 53 -11.11 0.45 4.79
N LEU A 54 -10.53 -0.29 5.73
CA LEU A 54 -10.24 -1.72 5.55
C LEU A 54 -11.53 -2.52 5.28
N VAL A 55 -12.58 -2.26 6.04
CA VAL A 55 -13.90 -2.90 5.83
C VAL A 55 -14.48 -2.53 4.47
N GLU A 56 -14.40 -1.26 4.07
CA GLU A 56 -14.88 -0.81 2.75
C GLU A 56 -14.11 -1.47 1.60
N LEU A 57 -12.78 -1.59 1.71
CA LEU A 57 -11.94 -2.28 0.73
C LEU A 57 -12.22 -3.79 0.67
N MET A 58 -12.50 -4.40 1.82
CA MET A 58 -12.81 -5.82 1.95
C MET A 58 -14.17 -6.18 1.34
N GLU A 59 -15.18 -5.33 1.54
CA GLU A 59 -16.55 -5.56 1.11
C GLU A 59 -16.86 -4.98 -0.26
N GLY A 60 -16.02 -4.04 -0.73
CA GLY A 60 -16.24 -3.33 -1.98
C GLY A 60 -15.92 -4.19 -3.21
N ASP A 61 -16.73 -4.00 -4.25
CA ASP A 61 -16.55 -4.56 -5.59
C ASP A 61 -16.12 -3.50 -6.61
N LYS A 62 -15.91 -2.26 -6.15
CA LYS A 62 -15.57 -1.12 -6.99
C LYS A 62 -14.06 -1.05 -7.26
N PRO A 63 -13.65 -0.59 -8.45
CA PRO A 63 -12.25 -0.31 -8.73
C PRO A 63 -11.65 0.68 -7.73
N VAL A 64 -10.45 0.37 -7.24
CA VAL A 64 -9.68 1.22 -6.34
C VAL A 64 -8.59 1.93 -7.13
N VAL A 65 -8.63 3.25 -7.17
CA VAL A 65 -7.62 4.07 -7.84
C VAL A 65 -6.79 4.80 -6.78
N ALA A 66 -5.52 4.45 -6.69
CA ALA A 66 -4.59 5.09 -5.77
C ALA A 66 -4.05 6.39 -6.36
N VAL A 67 -4.02 7.46 -5.55
CA VAL A 67 -3.43 8.74 -5.93
C VAL A 67 -2.11 8.92 -5.21
N GLY A 68 -1.02 8.88 -5.99
CA GLY A 68 0.35 8.93 -5.50
C GLY A 68 0.96 7.54 -5.28
N THR A 69 2.26 7.43 -5.59
CA THR A 69 3.01 6.17 -5.50
C THR A 69 3.12 5.63 -4.07
N THR A 70 3.16 6.52 -3.09
CA THR A 70 3.17 6.13 -1.67
C THR A 70 1.83 5.53 -1.24
N SER A 71 0.71 6.04 -1.79
CA SER A 71 -0.61 5.44 -1.57
C SER A 71 -0.69 4.04 -2.17
N VAL A 72 -0.11 3.83 -3.35
CA VAL A 72 -0.01 2.50 -3.97
C VAL A 72 0.73 1.54 -3.05
N ARG A 73 1.92 1.94 -2.57
CA ARG A 73 2.73 1.11 -1.68
C ARG A 73 1.99 0.78 -0.38
N THR A 74 1.31 1.74 0.19
CA THR A 74 0.51 1.52 1.41
C THR A 74 -0.59 0.49 1.17
N LEU A 75 -1.42 0.70 0.15
CA LEU A 75 -2.54 -0.19 -0.13
C LEU A 75 -2.07 -1.61 -0.42
N GLU A 76 -1.08 -1.77 -1.30
CA GLU A 76 -0.55 -3.09 -1.62
C GLU A 76 0.12 -3.78 -0.42
N SER A 77 0.72 -3.03 0.50
CA SER A 77 1.28 -3.57 1.74
C SER A 77 0.21 -4.20 2.63
N LEU A 78 -1.04 -3.71 2.62
CA LEU A 78 -2.12 -4.27 3.44
C LEU A 78 -2.39 -5.74 3.09
N TYR A 79 -2.27 -6.13 1.82
CA TYR A 79 -2.41 -7.53 1.43
C TYR A 79 -1.38 -8.41 2.16
N TYR A 80 -0.12 -8.02 2.14
CA TYR A 80 0.96 -8.79 2.75
C TYR A 80 0.90 -8.79 4.28
N ILE A 81 0.45 -7.70 4.90
CA ILE A 81 0.16 -7.63 6.33
C ILE A 81 -0.92 -8.66 6.69
N GLY A 82 -1.98 -8.74 5.88
CA GLY A 82 -3.04 -9.73 6.07
C GLY A 82 -2.53 -11.17 5.91
N VAL A 83 -1.63 -11.42 4.97
CA VAL A 83 -0.99 -12.75 4.80
C VAL A 83 -0.16 -13.11 6.04
N ILE A 84 0.65 -12.17 6.54
CA ILE A 84 1.45 -12.40 7.78
C ILE A 84 0.52 -12.74 8.95
N LEU A 85 -0.56 -11.98 9.13
CA LEU A 85 -1.53 -12.22 10.21
C LEU A 85 -2.30 -13.53 10.04
N HIS A 86 -2.57 -13.96 8.83
CA HIS A 86 -3.16 -15.26 8.55
C HIS A 86 -2.27 -16.42 9.00
N GLU A 87 -0.96 -16.29 8.76
CA GLU A 87 0.03 -17.29 9.17
C GLU A 87 0.36 -17.21 10.67
N ASN A 88 0.42 -16.00 11.22
CA ASN A 88 0.70 -15.73 12.63
C ASN A 88 -0.24 -14.62 13.17
N PRO A 89 -1.41 -14.98 13.73
CA PRO A 89 -2.36 -14.00 14.27
C PRO A 89 -1.81 -13.15 15.43
N ASP A 90 -0.78 -13.62 16.11
CA ASP A 90 -0.13 -12.95 17.24
C ASP A 90 1.18 -12.26 16.83
N ALA A 91 1.37 -12.02 15.53
CA ALA A 91 2.56 -11.35 15.02
C ALA A 91 2.78 -9.98 15.68
N THR A 92 4.01 -9.73 16.08
CA THR A 92 4.44 -8.46 16.66
C THR A 92 4.45 -7.35 15.61
N GLU A 93 4.49 -6.09 16.04
CA GLU A 93 4.59 -4.94 15.13
C GLU A 93 5.82 -5.02 14.19
N GLU A 94 6.93 -5.59 14.68
CA GLU A 94 8.15 -5.79 13.89
C GLU A 94 7.94 -6.87 12.81
N GLU A 95 7.27 -7.96 13.14
CA GLU A 95 6.93 -9.05 12.21
C GLU A 95 5.91 -8.60 11.16
N LEU A 96 5.05 -7.64 11.48
CA LEU A 96 4.07 -7.05 10.54
C LEU A 96 4.70 -6.06 9.55
N ARG A 97 6.00 -5.78 9.66
CA ARG A 97 6.70 -4.93 8.72
C ARG A 97 6.83 -5.61 7.36
N VAL A 98 6.30 -4.97 6.33
CA VAL A 98 6.41 -5.48 4.97
C VAL A 98 7.81 -5.22 4.42
N GLY A 99 8.59 -6.28 4.28
CA GLY A 99 9.94 -6.22 3.73
C GLY A 99 9.96 -5.92 2.23
N GLN A 100 11.10 -5.44 1.75
CA GLN A 100 11.29 -4.97 0.37
C GLN A 100 10.95 -6.03 -0.69
N TRP A 101 11.32 -7.29 -0.45
CA TRP A 101 11.18 -8.40 -1.41
C TRP A 101 10.06 -9.37 -1.07
N LEU A 102 9.35 -9.15 0.04
CA LEU A 102 8.25 -10.01 0.46
C LEU A 102 7.25 -10.32 -0.68
N PRO A 103 6.88 -9.38 -1.56
CA PRO A 103 5.95 -9.66 -2.66
C PRO A 103 6.42 -10.72 -3.64
N TYR A 104 7.72 -10.89 -3.79
CA TYR A 104 8.32 -11.81 -4.76
C TYR A 104 8.67 -13.17 -4.13
N GLU A 105 8.74 -13.23 -2.81
CA GLU A 105 9.00 -14.44 -2.01
C GLU A 105 7.71 -15.09 -1.52
N CYS A 106 6.67 -14.29 -1.34
CA CYS A 106 5.37 -14.74 -0.84
C CYS A 106 4.62 -15.55 -1.89
N GLN A 107 4.28 -16.80 -1.55
CA GLN A 107 3.51 -17.70 -2.41
C GLN A 107 2.06 -17.86 -1.97
N SER A 108 1.53 -16.88 -1.21
CA SER A 108 0.17 -16.92 -0.71
C SER A 108 -0.85 -16.89 -1.84
N THR A 109 -1.89 -17.73 -1.68
CA THR A 109 -3.09 -17.75 -2.54
C THR A 109 -4.30 -17.14 -1.84
N LEU A 110 -4.07 -16.48 -0.69
CA LEU A 110 -5.12 -15.82 0.07
C LEU A 110 -5.83 -14.77 -0.78
N SER A 111 -7.15 -14.71 -0.71
CA SER A 111 -7.87 -13.66 -1.41
C SER A 111 -7.60 -12.30 -0.77
N THR A 112 -7.71 -11.21 -1.55
CA THR A 112 -7.58 -9.85 -1.01
C THR A 112 -8.57 -9.60 0.12
N ARG A 113 -9.81 -10.09 -0.02
CA ARG A 113 -10.84 -9.99 1.01
C ARG A 113 -10.42 -10.67 2.31
N ASP A 114 -9.92 -11.90 2.22
CA ASP A 114 -9.53 -12.67 3.40
C ASP A 114 -8.30 -12.05 4.07
N ALA A 115 -7.33 -11.57 3.30
CA ALA A 115 -6.18 -10.86 3.82
C ALA A 115 -6.59 -9.59 4.60
N LEU A 116 -7.48 -8.77 4.05
CA LEU A 116 -7.99 -7.58 4.73
C LEU A 116 -8.82 -7.94 5.97
N ALA A 117 -9.56 -9.05 5.95
CA ALA A 117 -10.32 -9.55 7.09
C ALA A 117 -9.40 -9.90 8.27
N GLU A 118 -8.21 -10.44 8.02
CA GLU A 118 -7.22 -10.70 9.10
C GLU A 118 -6.76 -9.42 9.78
N ILE A 119 -6.57 -8.32 9.02
CA ILE A 119 -6.21 -7.03 9.62
C ILE A 119 -7.37 -6.49 10.46
N VAL A 120 -8.60 -6.57 9.97
CA VAL A 120 -9.79 -6.16 10.72
C VAL A 120 -9.92 -6.98 12.03
N ALA A 121 -9.74 -8.28 11.96
CA ALA A 121 -9.75 -9.15 13.14
C ALA A 121 -8.62 -8.81 14.13
N TYR A 122 -7.43 -8.48 13.64
CA TYR A 122 -6.31 -7.98 14.45
C TYR A 122 -6.70 -6.69 15.19
N LEU A 123 -7.28 -5.71 14.49
CA LEU A 123 -7.74 -4.45 15.10
C LEU A 123 -8.81 -4.69 16.17
N ASP A 124 -9.76 -5.59 15.91
CA ASP A 124 -10.82 -5.93 16.86
C ASP A 124 -10.26 -6.58 18.14
N ARG A 125 -9.27 -7.48 18.00
CA ARG A 125 -8.58 -8.09 19.16
C ARG A 125 -7.81 -7.06 20.00
N HIS A 126 -7.25 -6.03 19.38
CA HIS A 126 -6.48 -4.96 20.04
C HIS A 126 -7.35 -3.76 20.46
N ASN A 127 -8.65 -3.81 20.20
CA ASN A 127 -9.61 -2.74 20.50
C ASN A 127 -9.17 -1.38 19.96
N THR A 128 -8.76 -1.35 18.70
CA THR A 128 -8.32 -0.15 17.98
C THR A 128 -9.02 0.00 16.63
N ASP A 129 -9.28 1.23 16.22
CA ASP A 129 -9.94 1.57 14.94
C ASP A 129 -8.94 1.98 13.84
N VAL A 130 -7.64 1.90 14.12
CA VAL A 130 -6.60 2.32 13.19
C VAL A 130 -5.48 1.30 13.18
N TYR A 131 -5.14 0.82 11.99
CA TYR A 131 -3.91 0.07 11.76
C TYR A 131 -2.74 1.04 11.61
N ILE A 132 -1.69 0.83 12.39
CA ILE A 132 -0.42 1.55 12.29
C ILE A 132 0.66 0.51 12.04
N GLY A 133 1.48 0.75 11.04
CA GLY A 133 2.55 -0.17 10.68
C GLY A 133 3.61 0.49 9.82
N SER A 134 4.47 -0.32 9.22
CA SER A 134 5.53 0.18 8.35
C SER A 134 5.74 -0.72 7.14
N THR A 135 6.20 -0.11 6.05
CA THR A 135 6.50 -0.82 4.81
C THR A 135 7.80 -0.35 4.18
N GLN A 136 8.51 -1.28 3.57
CA GLN A 136 9.61 -1.05 2.64
C GLN A 136 9.32 -1.66 1.28
N ILE A 137 8.06 -2.04 1.02
CA ILE A 137 7.66 -2.77 -0.19
C ILE A 137 8.28 -2.14 -1.45
N LYS A 138 8.87 -2.97 -2.28
CA LYS A 138 9.34 -2.59 -3.61
C LYS A 138 8.35 -3.11 -4.65
N ILE A 139 7.86 -2.22 -5.48
CA ILE A 139 6.99 -2.56 -6.61
C ILE A 139 7.82 -2.37 -7.89
N ALA A 140 8.01 -3.45 -8.63
CA ALA A 140 8.84 -3.51 -9.83
C ALA A 140 8.15 -4.40 -10.87
N PRO A 141 8.62 -4.43 -12.13
CA PRO A 141 8.07 -5.32 -13.15
C PRO A 141 7.88 -6.75 -12.63
N SER A 142 6.76 -7.37 -12.97
CA SER A 142 6.25 -8.65 -12.45
C SER A 142 5.53 -8.60 -11.10
N PHE A 143 5.40 -7.44 -10.45
CA PHE A 143 4.58 -7.31 -9.25
C PHE A 143 3.11 -7.59 -9.57
N ARG A 144 2.47 -8.36 -8.71
CA ARG A 144 1.04 -8.64 -8.81
C ARG A 144 0.28 -7.70 -7.87
N PHE A 145 -0.53 -6.82 -8.45
CA PHE A 145 -1.42 -5.96 -7.69
C PHE A 145 -2.59 -6.76 -7.12
N HIS A 146 -2.92 -6.50 -5.85
CA HIS A 146 -3.97 -7.18 -5.11
C HIS A 146 -5.15 -6.27 -4.78
N ILE A 147 -4.89 -4.99 -4.49
CA ILE A 147 -5.91 -4.07 -3.99
C ILE A 147 -6.27 -3.02 -5.04
N ILE A 148 -5.25 -2.41 -5.68
CA ILE A 148 -5.54 -1.34 -6.62
C ILE A 148 -5.86 -1.86 -8.03
N SER A 149 -6.75 -1.14 -8.70
CA SER A 149 -7.10 -1.35 -10.11
C SER A 149 -6.45 -0.32 -11.04
N GLY A 150 -5.88 0.73 -10.46
CA GLY A 150 -5.23 1.79 -11.19
C GLY A 150 -4.52 2.79 -10.27
N MET A 151 -3.70 3.64 -10.87
CA MET A 151 -2.99 4.68 -10.14
C MET A 151 -2.95 6.00 -10.90
N ILE A 152 -2.89 7.09 -10.15
CA ILE A 152 -2.62 8.43 -10.66
C ILE A 152 -1.34 8.92 -9.99
N THR A 153 -0.34 9.27 -10.79
CA THR A 153 0.95 9.74 -10.29
C THR A 153 1.48 10.90 -11.14
N ASN A 154 2.50 11.58 -10.65
CA ASN A 154 3.22 12.60 -11.39
C ASN A 154 4.25 11.98 -12.35
N PHE A 155 4.82 12.79 -13.22
CA PHE A 155 6.01 12.41 -13.98
C PHE A 155 7.20 12.22 -13.03
N HIS A 156 7.98 11.18 -13.28
CA HIS A 156 9.14 10.84 -12.48
C HIS A 156 10.41 11.05 -13.29
N GLN A 157 11.47 11.50 -12.63
CA GLN A 157 12.77 11.70 -13.29
C GLN A 157 13.40 10.35 -13.66
N PRO A 158 14.23 10.31 -14.71
CA PRO A 158 15.08 9.16 -15.02
C PRO A 158 15.86 8.69 -13.77
N GLN A 159 16.11 7.39 -13.67
CA GLN A 159 16.80 6.77 -12.52
C GLN A 159 16.06 6.85 -11.18
N SER A 160 14.76 7.09 -11.20
CA SER A 160 13.91 7.01 -10.01
C SER A 160 13.37 5.60 -9.83
N THR A 161 13.39 5.07 -8.58
CA THR A 161 12.73 3.82 -8.23
C THR A 161 11.23 3.84 -8.51
N LEU A 162 10.65 5.03 -8.60
CA LEU A 162 9.22 5.22 -8.90
C LEU A 162 8.86 4.81 -10.34
N LEU A 163 9.83 4.83 -11.27
CA LEU A 163 9.63 4.31 -12.62
C LEU A 163 9.42 2.80 -12.64
N LEU A 164 10.02 2.06 -11.70
CA LEU A 164 9.79 0.63 -11.56
C LEU A 164 8.34 0.33 -11.20
N LEU A 165 7.77 1.13 -10.28
CA LEU A 165 6.39 1.01 -9.87
C LEU A 165 5.42 1.31 -11.02
N VAL A 166 5.72 2.29 -11.85
CA VAL A 166 4.88 2.65 -13.00
C VAL A 166 4.98 1.61 -14.13
N SER A 167 6.08 0.87 -14.18
CA SER A 167 6.31 -0.18 -15.18
C SER A 167 5.87 -1.57 -14.74
N ALA A 168 5.39 -1.71 -13.51
CA ALA A 168 4.82 -2.94 -12.97
C ALA A 168 3.39 -3.13 -13.45
#